data_15af40e862b25c76a9ebac7887299ea5
#
_entry.id   15af40e862b25c76a9ebac7887299ea5
#
_cell.length_a   1.000
_cell.length_b   1.000
_cell.length_c   1.000
_cell.angle_alpha   90.00
_cell.angle_beta   90.00
_cell.angle_gamma   90.00
#
_symmetry.space_group_name_H-M   'P 1'
#
loop_
_entity.id
_entity.type
_entity.pdbx_description
1 polymer ?
#
loop_
_entity_poly.entity_id
_entity_poly.type
_entity_poly.pdbx_seq_one_letter_code
_entity_poly.pdbx_strand_id
1 'polypeptide(L)' 'MNEDAHIDLIAESGAAWEAAVKAYVRTWGRPGPDGVVTPEEWRASEAERSARSAYEAARDEYRLHLRGDPHIEPDSA' A
#
# COMPACT_ATOMS: atom_id res chain seq x y z
N MET A 1 -3.92 -9.89 16.57
CA MET A 1 -4.37 -8.55 16.23
C MET A 1 -5.88 -8.58 16.13
N ASN A 2 -6.56 -7.65 16.79
CA ASN A 2 -8.03 -7.65 16.73
C ASN A 2 -8.52 -6.87 15.52
N GLU A 3 -9.83 -6.89 15.32
CA GLU A 3 -10.41 -6.28 14.14
C GLU A 3 -10.14 -4.78 14.06
N ASP A 4 -10.21 -4.08 15.18
CA ASP A 4 -9.96 -2.64 15.19
C ASP A 4 -8.52 -2.34 14.77
N ALA A 5 -7.57 -3.15 15.23
CA ALA A 5 -6.18 -2.94 14.85
C ALA A 5 -5.97 -3.17 13.35
N HIS A 6 -6.65 -4.15 12.78
CA HIS A 6 -6.58 -4.38 11.33
C HIS A 6 -7.15 -3.19 10.57
N ILE A 7 -8.29 -2.68 11.01
CA ILE A 7 -8.93 -1.56 10.33
C ILE A 7 -8.04 -0.33 10.44
N ASP A 8 -7.45 -0.08 11.61
CA ASP A 8 -6.57 1.06 11.79
C ASP A 8 -5.35 0.94 10.87
N LEU A 9 -4.78 -0.24 10.77
CA LEU A 9 -3.62 -0.45 9.93
C LEU A 9 -3.95 -0.22 8.46
N ILE A 10 -5.11 -0.68 8.01
CA ILE A 10 -5.55 -0.46 6.65
C ILE A 10 -5.76 1.04 6.41
N ALA A 11 -6.38 1.73 7.34
CA ALA A 11 -6.64 3.16 7.19
C ALA A 11 -5.32 3.94 7.14
N GLU A 12 -4.38 3.61 8.01
CA GLU A 12 -3.10 4.29 8.04
C GLU A 12 -2.30 4.03 6.77
N SER A 13 -2.22 2.78 6.36
CA SER A 13 -1.45 2.45 5.18
C SER A 13 -2.12 2.98 3.92
N GLY A 14 -3.45 3.01 3.89
CA GLY A 14 -4.17 3.59 2.76
C GLY A 14 -3.93 5.08 2.65
N ALA A 15 -3.91 5.78 3.78
CA ALA A 15 -3.64 7.22 3.78
C ALA A 15 -2.20 7.48 3.34
N ALA A 16 -1.26 6.66 3.79
CA ALA A 16 0.13 6.80 3.39
C ALA A 16 0.28 6.55 1.89
N TRP A 17 -0.42 5.56 1.36
CA TRP A 17 -0.39 5.27 -0.07
C TRP A 17 -0.96 6.43 -0.86
N GLU A 18 -2.09 6.96 -0.42
CA GLU A 18 -2.72 8.09 -1.11
C GLU A 18 -1.78 9.30 -1.15
N ALA A 19 -1.12 9.60 -0.03
CA ALA A 19 -0.16 10.69 0.00
C ALA A 19 1.01 10.44 -0.94
N ALA A 20 1.48 9.20 -0.99
CA ALA A 20 2.58 8.83 -1.86
C ALA A 20 2.19 8.95 -3.34
N VAL A 21 0.96 8.56 -3.68
CA VAL A 21 0.46 8.69 -5.05
C VAL A 21 0.40 10.16 -5.45
N LYS A 22 -0.13 11.01 -4.56
CA LYS A 22 -0.21 12.43 -4.86
C LYS A 22 1.18 13.03 -5.07
N ALA A 23 2.13 12.64 -4.25
CA ALA A 23 3.49 13.13 -4.38
C ALA A 23 4.11 12.67 -5.70
N TYR A 24 3.84 11.42 -6.09
CA TYR A 24 4.37 10.88 -7.34
C TYR A 24 3.76 11.60 -8.54
N VAL A 25 2.46 11.81 -8.52
CA VAL A 25 1.78 12.49 -9.62
C VAL A 25 2.28 13.92 -9.79
N ARG A 26 2.67 14.57 -8.70
CA ARG A 26 3.22 15.91 -8.81
C ARG A 26 4.50 15.95 -9.62
N THR A 27 5.27 14.88 -9.62
CA THR A 27 6.51 14.85 -10.38
C THR A 27 6.23 14.73 -11.89
N TRP A 28 5.04 14.24 -12.26
CA TRP A 28 4.71 14.06 -13.67
C TRP A 28 4.52 15.39 -14.38
N GLY A 29 4.14 16.43 -13.66
CA GLY A 29 3.91 17.71 -14.26
C GLY A 29 5.18 18.48 -14.61
N ARG A 30 6.34 17.93 -14.24
CA ARG A 30 7.59 18.58 -14.52
C ARG A 30 8.30 17.82 -15.62
N PRO A 31 8.41 18.39 -16.79
CA PRO A 31 9.11 17.71 -17.86
C PRO A 31 10.57 17.62 -17.49
N GLY A 32 11.06 16.44 -17.33
CA GLY A 32 12.47 16.26 -17.14
C GLY A 32 13.18 16.45 -18.46
N PRO A 33 14.46 16.77 -18.42
CA PRO A 33 15.22 16.94 -19.65
C PRO A 33 15.28 15.60 -20.36
N ASP A 34 14.88 15.60 -21.57
CA ASP A 34 15.01 14.44 -22.46
C ASP A 34 14.36 13.16 -21.96
N GLY A 35 13.32 13.29 -21.20
CA GLY A 35 12.60 12.11 -20.74
C GLY A 35 13.34 11.31 -19.68
N VAL A 36 14.36 11.87 -19.09
CA VAL A 36 15.10 11.18 -18.06
C VAL A 36 14.34 11.28 -16.75
N VAL A 37 14.24 10.17 -16.04
CA VAL A 37 13.59 10.15 -14.74
C VAL A 37 14.45 10.92 -13.74
N THR A 38 13.87 11.91 -13.08
CA THR A 38 14.61 12.70 -12.12
C THR A 38 14.74 11.93 -10.80
N PRO A 39 15.72 12.27 -9.96
CA PRO A 39 15.82 11.61 -8.66
C PRO A 39 14.58 11.79 -7.80
N GLU A 40 13.89 12.94 -7.94
CA GLU A 40 12.66 13.17 -7.20
C GLU A 40 11.57 12.21 -7.66
N GLU A 41 11.44 12.03 -8.96
CA GLU A 41 10.45 11.14 -9.52
C GLU A 41 10.75 9.70 -9.11
N TRP A 42 12.01 9.32 -9.12
CA TRP A 42 12.43 7.99 -8.74
C TRP A 42 12.06 7.71 -7.27
N ARG A 43 12.37 8.66 -6.38
CA ARG A 43 12.06 8.51 -4.97
C ARG A 43 10.56 8.45 -4.73
N ALA A 44 9.80 9.28 -5.44
CA ALA A 44 8.36 9.28 -5.28
C ALA A 44 7.76 7.96 -5.78
N SER A 45 8.29 7.43 -6.85
CA SER A 45 7.84 6.15 -7.39
C SER A 45 8.11 5.02 -6.40
N GLU A 46 9.29 5.01 -5.78
CA GLU A 46 9.61 3.99 -4.80
C GLU A 46 8.75 4.11 -3.56
N ALA A 47 8.51 5.33 -3.11
CA ALA A 47 7.66 5.56 -1.96
C ALA A 47 6.24 5.09 -2.24
N GLU A 48 5.74 5.32 -3.45
CA GLU A 48 4.41 4.88 -3.82
C GLU A 48 4.33 3.36 -3.81
N ARG A 49 5.30 2.69 -4.39
CA ARG A 49 5.31 1.22 -4.42
C ARG A 49 5.38 0.63 -3.02
N SER A 50 6.22 1.21 -2.17
CA SER A 50 6.38 0.74 -0.82
C SER A 50 5.09 0.92 -0.02
N ALA A 51 4.46 2.08 -0.16
CA ALA A 51 3.21 2.36 0.54
C ALA A 51 2.09 1.46 0.04
N ARG A 52 2.04 1.20 -1.26
CA ARG A 52 1.04 0.32 -1.83
C ARG A 52 1.20 -1.11 -1.33
N SER A 53 2.45 -1.57 -1.27
CA SER A 53 2.73 -2.90 -0.76
C SER A 53 2.28 -3.05 0.69
N ALA A 54 2.53 -2.04 1.51
CA ALA A 54 2.11 -2.07 2.90
C ALA A 54 0.59 -2.10 3.02
N TYR A 55 -0.10 -1.32 2.18
CA TYR A 55 -1.55 -1.31 2.19
C TYR A 55 -2.12 -2.66 1.76
N GLU A 56 -1.55 -3.25 0.72
CA GLU A 56 -2.03 -4.54 0.23
C GLU A 56 -1.79 -5.64 1.27
N ALA A 57 -0.65 -5.58 1.96
CA ALA A 57 -0.37 -6.56 2.99
C ALA A 57 -1.36 -6.42 4.16
N ALA A 58 -1.66 -5.20 4.57
CA ALA A 58 -2.60 -4.96 5.65
C ALA A 58 -4.00 -5.46 5.27
N ARG A 59 -4.39 -5.23 4.02
CA ARG A 59 -5.69 -5.67 3.53
C ARG A 59 -5.77 -7.19 3.47
N ASP A 60 -4.69 -7.82 3.03
CA ASP A 60 -4.68 -9.27 2.93
C ASP A 60 -4.72 -9.93 4.30
N GLU A 61 -4.03 -9.35 5.28
CA GLU A 61 -4.09 -9.86 6.63
C GLU A 61 -5.49 -9.74 7.20
N TYR A 62 -6.17 -8.65 6.90
CA TYR A 62 -7.53 -8.46 7.38
C TYR A 62 -8.47 -9.49 6.71
N ARG A 63 -8.26 -9.79 5.45
CA ARG A 63 -9.07 -10.81 4.78
C ARG A 63 -8.88 -12.17 5.44
N LEU A 64 -7.66 -12.50 5.79
CA LEU A 64 -7.40 -13.76 6.48
C LEU A 64 -8.07 -13.77 7.85
N HIS A 65 -8.07 -12.64 8.53
CA HIS A 65 -8.73 -12.52 9.81
C HIS A 65 -10.23 -12.75 9.68
N LEU A 66 -10.84 -12.20 8.64
CA LEU A 66 -12.27 -12.37 8.41
C LEU A 66 -12.64 -13.80 8.05
N ARG A 67 -11.74 -14.52 7.42
CA ARG A 67 -11.99 -15.91 7.09
C ARG A 67 -11.79 -16.81 8.27
N GLY A 68 -11.25 -16.28 9.34
CA GLY A 68 -10.89 -17.09 10.49
C GLY A 68 -9.46 -17.52 10.34
N ASP A 69 -9.02 -18.36 11.25
CA ASP A 69 -7.65 -18.76 11.29
C ASP A 69 -7.36 -19.68 10.13
N PRO A 70 -6.40 -19.39 9.33
CA PRO A 70 -6.14 -20.19 8.13
C PRO A 70 -5.77 -21.65 8.42
N HIS A 71 -5.27 -21.94 9.58
CA HIS A 71 -4.95 -23.33 9.81
C HIS A 71 -6.17 -24.10 10.29
N ILE A 72 -7.27 -23.48 10.40
CA ILE A 72 -8.45 -24.16 10.77
C ILE A 72 -9.08 -24.60 9.54
N GLU A 73 -8.69 -25.19 8.73
CA GLU A 73 -9.13 -25.60 7.53
C GLU A 73 -10.46 -26.10 7.48
N PRO A 74 -11.34 -25.37 7.27
CA PRO A 74 -12.70 -25.78 7.33
C PRO A 74 -13.05 -26.65 6.25
N ASP A 75 -12.48 -26.52 5.23
CA ASP A 75 -12.94 -27.19 4.18
C ASP A 75 -12.31 -28.38 4.13
N SER A 76 -11.47 -28.54 4.88
CA SER A 76 -10.91 -29.76 4.90
C SER A 76 -12.06 -30.58 5.12
N ALA A 77 -13.01 -30.02 5.41
CA ALA A 77 -14.15 -30.84 5.44
C ALA A 77 -14.32 -31.54 4.14
#